data_92635d4a98bbe53ff6741e2bc13b771b
#
_entry.id   92635d4a98bbe53ff6741e2bc13b771b
#
_cell.length_a   1.000
_cell.length_b   1.000
_cell.length_c   1.000
_cell.angle_alpha   90.00
_cell.angle_beta   90.00
_cell.angle_gamma   90.00
#
_symmetry.space_group_name_H-M   'P 1'
#
loop_
_entity.id
_entity.type
_entity.pdbx_description
1 polymer ?
#
loop_
_entity_poly.entity_id
_entity_poly.type
_entity_poly.pdbx_seq_one_letter_code
_entity_poly.pdbx_strand_id
1 'polypeptide(L)'
;MTREAGRGGSSGAPRSVDVARLAGVSQKTVSRVFNDEPYVSAEARRRVLDAAEELGYRLNNAARALASGRTRSIGVVTLGTALYGPASLIMGVERAVRDTGYALRVVNTMEGDSGGIGGAVDSLLDQGVDGIVISEPIDDGQDGDLAARLDVPVLVLGAPPLPAPRALAAGVGADLMARTATEHLLDLGHPTVHHLAGPRRWYSARDRTEGWRSALIANGRAVPPVVEGDWSAASGHAAGRELAGVGDMTAVFAANDDMAIGFIRALTESGLRVPQDVSVVGFDDIPVAAYVSPPLTTVRQPFDVVAQEAVKRLVHTIENPRADPLPASEPPVDLVVRASTAPPPARTPRGRRRGTGSRPSAARHGPALEGGPSAHD
;
A
#
# COMPACT_ATOMS: atom_id res chain seq x y z
N MET A 1 -71.94 20.03 10.59
CA MET A 1 -70.84 20.73 11.28
C MET A 1 -69.86 19.66 11.77
N THR A 2 -68.94 19.33 10.93
CA THR A 2 -67.87 18.29 11.20
C THR A 2 -66.56 19.05 11.46
N ARG A 3 -66.02 18.91 12.67
CA ARG A 3 -64.73 19.49 13.07
C ARG A 3 -63.60 18.59 12.50
N GLU A 4 -62.88 19.08 11.53
CA GLU A 4 -61.59 18.59 11.15
C GLU A 4 -60.56 18.86 12.25
N ALA A 5 -60.02 17.80 12.84
CA ALA A 5 -58.86 17.88 13.74
C ALA A 5 -57.60 18.09 12.89
N GLY A 6 -57.04 19.31 12.94
CA GLY A 6 -55.79 19.66 12.28
C GLY A 6 -54.62 18.82 12.81
N ARG A 7 -54.08 17.94 11.99
CA ARG A 7 -52.76 17.35 12.18
C ARG A 7 -51.71 18.40 11.80
N GLY A 8 -51.22 19.12 12.79
CA GLY A 8 -50.04 19.96 12.68
C GLY A 8 -48.79 19.07 12.54
N GLY A 9 -48.45 18.69 11.30
CA GLY A 9 -47.21 18.01 10.98
C GLY A 9 -46.08 19.03 11.03
N SER A 10 -45.23 19.02 12.05
CA SER A 10 -43.93 19.70 12.00
C SER A 10 -43.06 19.02 10.96
N SER A 11 -42.70 19.71 9.90
CA SER A 11 -41.87 19.22 8.78
C SER A 11 -40.37 19.07 9.10
N GLY A 12 -40.02 18.75 10.32
CA GLY A 12 -38.63 18.56 10.76
C GLY A 12 -38.33 17.09 10.92
N ALA A 13 -37.05 16.71 10.68
CA ALA A 13 -36.55 15.34 10.94
C ALA A 13 -36.86 14.93 12.39
N PRO A 14 -37.26 13.66 12.65
CA PRO A 14 -37.54 13.16 13.99
C PRO A 14 -36.36 13.43 14.94
N ARG A 15 -36.70 13.80 16.18
CA ARG A 15 -35.71 14.08 17.24
C ARG A 15 -35.81 13.03 18.35
N SER A 16 -34.74 12.92 19.16
CA SER A 16 -34.68 11.97 20.29
C SER A 16 -35.86 12.14 21.27
N VAL A 17 -36.46 13.34 21.36
CA VAL A 17 -37.67 13.58 22.17
C VAL A 17 -38.91 12.91 21.58
N ASP A 18 -38.96 12.77 20.25
CA ASP A 18 -40.10 12.12 19.59
C ASP A 18 -40.02 10.61 19.76
N VAL A 19 -38.81 10.03 19.69
CA VAL A 19 -38.54 8.63 20.03
C VAL A 19 -38.89 8.36 21.50
N ALA A 20 -38.48 9.23 22.42
CA ALA A 20 -38.75 9.09 23.85
C ALA A 20 -40.26 9.04 24.12
N ARG A 21 -41.03 9.94 23.45
CA ARG A 21 -42.48 9.99 23.56
C ARG A 21 -43.14 8.72 23.04
N LEU A 22 -42.73 8.22 21.86
CA LEU A 22 -43.30 7.01 21.26
C LEU A 22 -42.97 5.78 22.06
N ALA A 23 -41.72 5.65 22.53
CA ALA A 23 -41.25 4.53 23.33
C ALA A 23 -41.73 4.52 24.79
N GLY A 24 -42.35 5.62 25.27
CA GLY A 24 -42.80 5.77 26.66
C GLY A 24 -41.64 5.78 27.65
N VAL A 25 -40.51 6.40 27.32
CA VAL A 25 -39.32 6.51 28.17
C VAL A 25 -38.80 7.96 28.23
N SER A 26 -37.82 8.20 29.10
CA SER A 26 -37.16 9.52 29.12
C SER A 26 -36.20 9.71 27.93
N GLN A 27 -35.95 10.94 27.50
CA GLN A 27 -34.93 11.25 26.50
C GLN A 27 -33.55 10.76 26.92
N LYS A 28 -33.24 10.76 28.23
CA LYS A 28 -32.00 10.20 28.79
C LYS A 28 -31.93 8.70 28.55
N THR A 29 -33.05 7.97 28.63
CA THR A 29 -33.13 6.55 28.31
C THR A 29 -32.86 6.28 26.84
N VAL A 30 -33.42 7.09 25.94
CA VAL A 30 -33.12 7.04 24.50
C VAL A 30 -31.62 7.23 24.24
N SER A 31 -31.01 8.24 24.83
CA SER A 31 -29.57 8.50 24.75
C SER A 31 -28.76 7.29 25.22
N ARG A 32 -29.12 6.69 26.36
CA ARG A 32 -28.45 5.51 26.90
C ARG A 32 -28.55 4.28 26.00
N VAL A 33 -29.71 4.07 25.38
CA VAL A 33 -29.91 2.96 24.41
C VAL A 33 -28.99 3.12 23.21
N PHE A 34 -28.92 4.31 22.63
CA PHE A 34 -28.07 4.58 21.46
C PHE A 34 -26.57 4.66 21.78
N ASN A 35 -26.20 4.86 23.04
CA ASN A 35 -24.81 4.82 23.53
C ASN A 35 -24.42 3.43 24.07
N ASP A 36 -25.30 2.45 23.95
CA ASP A 36 -25.10 1.07 24.41
C ASP A 36 -24.75 0.95 25.91
N GLU A 37 -25.28 1.87 26.74
CA GLU A 37 -25.01 1.83 28.16
C GLU A 37 -25.66 0.59 28.83
N PRO A 38 -24.95 -0.03 29.81
CA PRO A 38 -25.37 -1.33 30.38
C PRO A 38 -26.60 -1.25 31.31
N TYR A 39 -27.01 -0.06 31.73
CA TYR A 39 -28.07 0.14 32.73
C TYR A 39 -29.47 0.38 32.12
N VAL A 40 -29.75 -0.14 30.95
CA VAL A 40 -31.06 -0.09 30.28
C VAL A 40 -31.64 -1.51 30.17
N SER A 41 -32.87 -1.71 30.66
CA SER A 41 -33.51 -3.03 30.53
C SER A 41 -33.70 -3.42 29.05
N ALA A 42 -33.66 -4.73 28.77
CA ALA A 42 -33.85 -5.26 27.42
C ALA A 42 -35.19 -4.83 26.80
N GLU A 43 -36.24 -4.72 27.62
CA GLU A 43 -37.55 -4.28 27.21
C GLU A 43 -37.58 -2.80 26.82
N ALA A 44 -36.96 -1.92 27.61
CA ALA A 44 -36.84 -0.51 27.29
C ALA A 44 -36.00 -0.29 26.05
N ARG A 45 -34.90 -1.07 25.88
CA ARG A 45 -34.04 -1.03 24.68
C ARG A 45 -34.86 -1.37 23.44
N ARG A 46 -35.61 -2.46 23.47
CA ARG A 46 -36.46 -2.86 22.34
C ARG A 46 -37.45 -1.76 21.97
N ARG A 47 -38.24 -1.23 22.92
CA ARG A 47 -39.22 -0.16 22.67
C ARG A 47 -38.61 1.08 22.06
N VAL A 48 -37.40 1.46 22.47
CA VAL A 48 -36.68 2.61 21.90
C VAL A 48 -36.26 2.34 20.46
N LEU A 49 -35.74 1.15 20.16
CA LEU A 49 -35.31 0.78 18.81
C LEU A 49 -36.51 0.68 17.85
N ASP A 50 -37.61 0.04 18.29
CA ASP A 50 -38.85 -0.05 17.50
C ASP A 50 -39.42 1.33 17.21
N ALA A 51 -39.46 2.22 18.20
CA ALA A 51 -39.92 3.60 18.03
C ALA A 51 -39.02 4.43 17.11
N ALA A 52 -37.71 4.21 17.17
CA ALA A 52 -36.76 4.89 16.30
C ALA A 52 -36.92 4.44 14.83
N GLU A 53 -37.13 3.13 14.60
CA GLU A 53 -37.39 2.59 13.28
C GLU A 53 -38.72 3.12 12.70
N GLU A 54 -39.81 3.12 13.48
CA GLU A 54 -41.11 3.60 13.08
C GLU A 54 -41.06 5.09 12.66
N LEU A 55 -40.30 5.91 13.40
CA LEU A 55 -40.14 7.34 13.12
C LEU A 55 -39.10 7.62 12.01
N GLY A 56 -38.32 6.63 11.56
CA GLY A 56 -37.16 6.87 10.71
C GLY A 56 -36.09 7.73 11.42
N TYR A 57 -36.04 7.66 12.77
CA TYR A 57 -35.07 8.44 13.54
C TYR A 57 -33.65 7.93 13.31
N ARG A 58 -32.76 8.82 12.98
CA ARG A 58 -31.30 8.57 12.92
C ARG A 58 -30.60 9.36 14.01
N LEU A 59 -29.69 8.70 14.70
CA LEU A 59 -28.90 9.36 15.73
C LEU A 59 -28.15 10.57 15.13
N ASN A 60 -28.34 11.75 15.73
CA ASN A 60 -27.60 12.94 15.34
C ASN A 60 -26.18 12.89 15.92
N ASN A 61 -25.23 12.49 15.10
CA ASN A 61 -23.83 12.38 15.49
C ASN A 61 -23.23 13.74 15.93
N ALA A 62 -23.67 14.85 15.36
CA ALA A 62 -23.23 16.19 15.77
C ALA A 62 -23.70 16.53 17.20
N ALA A 63 -24.95 16.20 17.54
CA ALA A 63 -25.47 16.40 18.92
C ALA A 63 -24.74 15.48 19.92
N ARG A 64 -24.40 14.25 19.51
CA ARG A 64 -23.61 13.32 20.33
C ARG A 64 -22.19 13.83 20.53
N ALA A 65 -21.54 14.33 19.47
CA ALA A 65 -20.20 14.89 19.54
C ALA A 65 -20.13 16.08 20.51
N LEU A 66 -21.14 16.98 20.44
CA LEU A 66 -21.22 18.11 21.37
C LEU A 66 -21.39 17.68 22.84
N ALA A 67 -22.14 16.61 23.10
CA ALA A 67 -22.40 16.11 24.44
C ALA A 67 -21.23 15.29 25.02
N SER A 68 -20.49 14.55 24.18
CA SER A 68 -19.40 13.67 24.60
C SER A 68 -18.01 14.27 24.42
N GLY A 69 -17.88 15.36 23.69
CA GLY A 69 -16.61 15.93 23.26
C GLY A 69 -15.85 15.07 22.24
N ARG A 70 -16.51 14.04 21.66
CA ARG A 70 -15.94 13.12 20.67
C ARG A 70 -16.84 12.98 19.44
N THR A 71 -16.25 13.09 18.27
CA THR A 71 -16.98 12.96 16.99
C THR A 71 -17.22 11.51 16.59
N ARG A 72 -16.49 10.57 17.18
CA ARG A 72 -16.38 9.17 16.74
C ARG A 72 -16.06 9.07 15.25
N SER A 73 -15.06 9.83 14.83
CA SER A 73 -14.55 9.81 13.46
C SER A 73 -13.05 9.53 13.47
N ILE A 74 -12.60 8.64 12.60
CA ILE A 74 -11.20 8.38 12.31
C ILE A 74 -10.90 8.95 10.93
N GLY A 75 -9.86 9.79 10.85
CA GLY A 75 -9.32 10.30 9.60
C GLY A 75 -8.35 9.32 8.97
N VAL A 76 -8.32 9.24 7.64
CA VAL A 76 -7.28 8.53 6.89
C VAL A 76 -6.70 9.47 5.86
N VAL A 77 -5.39 9.68 5.93
CA VAL A 77 -4.61 10.31 4.87
C VAL A 77 -4.05 9.19 3.99
N THR A 78 -4.31 9.27 2.70
CA THR A 78 -3.79 8.31 1.72
C THR A 78 -3.36 9.00 0.46
N LEU A 79 -2.43 8.39 -0.26
CA LEU A 79 -2.04 8.87 -1.58
C LEU A 79 -3.16 8.54 -2.59
N GLY A 80 -3.57 9.51 -3.39
CA GLY A 80 -4.53 9.37 -4.48
C GLY A 80 -3.90 8.58 -5.65
N THR A 81 -3.67 7.29 -5.45
CA THR A 81 -3.02 6.40 -6.40
C THR A 81 -3.86 5.16 -6.65
N ALA A 82 -3.75 4.60 -7.86
CA ALA A 82 -4.36 3.32 -8.22
C ALA A 82 -3.46 2.11 -7.87
N LEU A 83 -2.35 2.32 -7.14
CA LEU A 83 -1.46 1.23 -6.74
C LEU A 83 -2.17 0.25 -5.81
N TYR A 84 -1.89 -1.05 -6.01
CA TYR A 84 -2.58 -2.13 -5.32
C TYR A 84 -2.41 -2.09 -3.80
N GLY A 85 -1.18 -1.85 -3.31
CA GLY A 85 -0.87 -1.81 -1.88
C GLY A 85 -1.68 -0.74 -1.13
N PRO A 86 -1.58 0.55 -1.47
CA PRO A 86 -2.35 1.61 -0.85
C PRO A 86 -3.87 1.40 -0.93
N ALA A 87 -4.39 0.97 -2.09
CA ALA A 87 -5.82 0.72 -2.27
C ALA A 87 -6.32 -0.43 -1.38
N SER A 88 -5.57 -1.53 -1.30
CA SER A 88 -5.90 -2.68 -0.45
C SER A 88 -5.88 -2.34 1.03
N LEU A 89 -4.90 -1.55 1.46
CA LEU A 89 -4.76 -1.12 2.84
C LEU A 89 -5.93 -0.22 3.29
N ILE A 90 -6.34 0.75 2.45
CA ILE A 90 -7.51 1.59 2.70
C ILE A 90 -8.79 0.76 2.83
N MET A 91 -8.98 -0.20 1.94
CA MET A 91 -10.14 -1.10 2.02
C MET A 91 -10.13 -1.95 3.30
N GLY A 92 -8.94 -2.37 3.74
CA GLY A 92 -8.75 -3.06 5.02
C GLY A 92 -9.10 -2.16 6.21
N VAL A 93 -8.62 -0.91 6.21
CA VAL A 93 -8.93 0.09 7.27
C VAL A 93 -10.44 0.38 7.31
N GLU A 94 -11.08 0.55 6.15
CA GLU A 94 -12.54 0.78 6.08
C GLU A 94 -13.33 -0.37 6.73
N ARG A 95 -12.98 -1.62 6.38
CA ARG A 95 -13.59 -2.79 6.99
C ARG A 95 -13.37 -2.84 8.51
N ALA A 96 -12.12 -2.59 8.94
CA ALA A 96 -11.76 -2.63 10.35
C ALA A 96 -12.47 -1.53 11.18
N VAL A 97 -12.64 -0.33 10.62
CA VAL A 97 -13.31 0.79 11.31
C VAL A 97 -14.82 0.55 11.42
N ARG A 98 -15.44 -0.11 10.45
CA ARG A 98 -16.90 -0.36 10.40
C ARG A 98 -17.44 -1.01 11.67
N ASP A 99 -16.68 -1.95 12.23
CA ASP A 99 -17.08 -2.72 13.42
C ASP A 99 -16.80 -1.99 14.74
N THR A 100 -16.14 -0.85 14.72
CA THR A 100 -15.77 -0.08 15.93
C THR A 100 -16.80 0.97 16.33
N GLY A 101 -17.77 1.25 15.47
CA GLY A 101 -18.75 2.34 15.67
C GLY A 101 -18.17 3.74 15.42
N TYR A 102 -16.98 3.84 14.82
CA TYR A 102 -16.40 5.08 14.30
C TYR A 102 -16.80 5.28 12.84
N ALA A 103 -16.94 6.54 12.44
CA ALA A 103 -17.06 6.92 11.03
C ALA A 103 -15.68 7.11 10.42
N LEU A 104 -15.52 6.75 9.15
CA LEU A 104 -14.29 6.97 8.42
C LEU A 104 -14.36 8.25 7.61
N ARG A 105 -13.31 9.07 7.66
CA ARG A 105 -13.11 10.25 6.82
C ARG A 105 -11.81 10.09 6.05
N VAL A 106 -11.85 10.14 4.73
CA VAL A 106 -10.69 9.93 3.87
C VAL A 106 -10.32 11.23 3.18
N VAL A 107 -9.05 11.60 3.26
CA VAL A 107 -8.46 12.70 2.50
C VAL A 107 -7.33 12.11 1.65
N ASN A 108 -7.47 12.28 0.34
CA ASN A 108 -6.44 11.89 -0.60
C ASN A 108 -5.46 13.04 -0.79
N THR A 109 -4.18 12.72 -0.79
CA THR A 109 -3.12 13.62 -1.25
C THR A 109 -2.63 13.14 -2.60
N MET A 110 -2.16 14.06 -3.42
CA MET A 110 -1.47 13.74 -4.66
C MET A 110 0.01 14.11 -4.51
N GLU A 111 0.86 13.38 -5.20
CA GLU A 111 2.26 13.70 -5.27
C GLU A 111 2.47 15.09 -5.90
N GLY A 112 3.11 16.00 -5.15
CA GLY A 112 3.28 17.40 -5.57
C GLY A 112 2.18 18.37 -5.13
N ASP A 113 1.19 17.93 -4.36
CA ASP A 113 0.20 18.82 -3.75
C ASP A 113 0.86 19.84 -2.82
N SER A 114 0.44 21.09 -2.90
CA SER A 114 1.03 22.23 -2.17
C SER A 114 0.88 22.14 -0.64
N GLY A 115 0.03 21.25 -0.13
CA GLY A 115 -0.15 20.99 1.30
C GLY A 115 0.38 19.62 1.75
N GLY A 116 0.62 18.71 0.82
CA GLY A 116 1.07 17.35 1.11
C GLY A 116 0.28 16.64 2.20
N ILE A 117 0.95 15.78 2.93
CA ILE A 117 0.37 15.05 4.09
C ILE A 117 -0.06 16.04 5.19
N GLY A 118 0.72 17.12 5.42
CA GLY A 118 0.42 18.13 6.44
C GLY A 118 -0.93 18.81 6.22
N GLY A 119 -1.22 19.27 5.01
CA GLY A 119 -2.51 19.89 4.67
C GLY A 119 -3.69 18.93 4.77
N ALA A 120 -3.48 17.66 4.44
CA ALA A 120 -4.50 16.63 4.61
C ALA A 120 -4.79 16.36 6.09
N VAL A 121 -3.77 16.33 6.94
CA VAL A 121 -3.90 16.21 8.40
C VAL A 121 -4.64 17.42 8.96
N ASP A 122 -4.25 18.64 8.61
CA ASP A 122 -4.92 19.86 9.08
C ASP A 122 -6.43 19.84 8.71
N SER A 123 -6.75 19.43 7.48
CA SER A 123 -8.15 19.28 7.04
C SER A 123 -8.94 18.27 7.86
N LEU A 124 -8.32 17.17 8.31
CA LEU A 124 -8.95 16.18 9.17
C LEU A 124 -9.13 16.70 10.60
N LEU A 125 -8.13 17.40 11.14
CA LEU A 125 -8.21 18.05 12.46
C LEU A 125 -9.31 19.09 12.51
N ASP A 126 -9.44 19.93 11.47
CA ASP A 126 -10.54 20.90 11.34
C ASP A 126 -11.92 20.23 11.31
N GLN A 127 -12.01 19.02 10.78
CA GLN A 127 -13.22 18.21 10.80
C GLN A 127 -13.47 17.53 12.15
N GLY A 128 -12.56 17.67 13.11
CA GLY A 128 -12.67 17.16 14.46
C GLY A 128 -12.59 15.64 14.56
N VAL A 129 -11.66 14.98 13.83
CA VAL A 129 -11.44 13.54 13.98
C VAL A 129 -10.83 13.21 15.33
N ASP A 130 -11.14 12.03 15.89
CA ASP A 130 -10.62 11.59 17.19
C ASP A 130 -9.25 10.88 17.08
N GLY A 131 -8.84 10.54 15.86
CA GLY A 131 -7.54 9.94 15.53
C GLY A 131 -7.32 9.87 14.03
N ILE A 132 -6.06 9.70 13.63
CA ILE A 132 -5.65 9.71 12.21
C ILE A 132 -4.83 8.46 11.88
N VAL A 133 -5.07 7.88 10.71
CA VAL A 133 -4.23 6.88 10.06
C VAL A 133 -3.54 7.53 8.88
N ILE A 134 -2.20 7.42 8.79
CA ILE A 134 -1.41 7.80 7.62
C ILE A 134 -0.99 6.51 6.92
N SER A 135 -1.47 6.32 5.68
CA SER A 135 -1.22 5.14 4.85
C SER A 135 -0.19 5.46 3.77
N GLU A 136 0.83 4.63 3.66
CA GLU A 136 1.91 4.74 2.67
C GLU A 136 2.63 6.10 2.70
N PRO A 137 3.27 6.46 3.80
CA PRO A 137 3.92 7.74 3.93
C PRO A 137 5.12 7.86 3.00
N ILE A 138 5.25 9.04 2.41
CA ILE A 138 6.40 9.46 1.63
C ILE A 138 7.24 10.35 2.53
N ASP A 139 8.55 10.17 2.52
CA ASP A 139 9.49 11.08 3.18
C ASP A 139 9.60 12.37 2.37
N ASP A 140 8.93 13.39 2.85
CA ASP A 140 9.01 14.75 2.32
C ASP A 140 9.88 15.67 3.21
N GLY A 141 10.49 15.11 4.25
CA GLY A 141 11.33 15.83 5.21
C GLY A 141 10.55 16.71 6.21
N GLN A 142 9.21 16.60 6.27
CA GLN A 142 8.36 17.46 7.11
C GLN A 142 7.80 16.76 8.36
N ASP A 143 8.26 15.56 8.69
CA ASP A 143 7.75 14.75 9.82
C ASP A 143 7.76 15.50 11.17
N GLY A 144 8.77 16.33 11.42
CA GLY A 144 8.87 17.12 12.66
C GLY A 144 7.79 18.20 12.77
N ASP A 145 7.50 18.89 11.69
CA ASP A 145 6.46 19.93 11.62
C ASP A 145 5.06 19.31 11.71
N LEU A 146 4.87 18.14 11.12
CA LEU A 146 3.64 17.38 11.20
C LEU A 146 3.37 16.93 12.65
N ALA A 147 4.38 16.38 13.30
CA ALA A 147 4.29 15.92 14.70
C ALA A 147 3.87 17.02 15.67
N ALA A 148 4.34 18.25 15.45
CA ALA A 148 4.03 19.41 16.30
C ALA A 148 2.56 19.87 16.23
N ARG A 149 1.82 19.51 15.18
CA ARG A 149 0.41 19.88 14.96
C ARG A 149 -0.58 18.86 15.53
N LEU A 150 -0.10 17.68 15.93
CA LEU A 150 -0.94 16.57 16.33
C LEU A 150 -1.39 16.67 17.77
N ASP A 151 -2.67 16.87 18.01
CA ASP A 151 -3.33 16.81 19.32
C ASP A 151 -4.16 15.52 19.51
N VAL A 152 -4.29 14.70 18.45
CA VAL A 152 -4.97 13.40 18.45
C VAL A 152 -3.97 12.25 18.23
N PRO A 153 -4.32 11.01 18.61
CA PRO A 153 -3.51 9.85 18.27
C PRO A 153 -3.35 9.68 16.77
N VAL A 154 -2.12 9.40 16.33
CA VAL A 154 -1.80 9.11 14.93
C VAL A 154 -1.16 7.74 14.82
N LEU A 155 -1.59 6.98 13.82
CA LEU A 155 -1.03 5.71 13.45
C LEU A 155 -0.48 5.79 12.03
N VAL A 156 0.81 5.51 11.90
CA VAL A 156 1.51 5.47 10.61
C VAL A 156 1.60 4.02 10.17
N LEU A 157 1.23 3.75 8.92
CA LEU A 157 1.31 2.42 8.31
C LEU A 157 2.52 2.34 7.38
N GLY A 158 3.35 1.31 7.59
CA GLY A 158 4.50 1.03 6.72
C GLY A 158 5.68 2.01 6.88
N ALA A 159 5.74 2.75 8.01
CA ALA A 159 6.85 3.64 8.32
C ALA A 159 7.07 3.76 9.83
N PRO A 160 8.20 4.33 10.27
CA PRO A 160 8.44 4.64 11.67
C PRO A 160 7.35 5.56 12.25
N PRO A 161 7.08 5.49 13.57
CA PRO A 161 6.15 6.42 14.20
C PRO A 161 6.68 7.85 14.10
N LEU A 162 5.77 8.80 13.93
CA LEU A 162 6.11 10.23 14.01
C LEU A 162 6.66 10.56 15.39
N PRO A 163 7.53 11.57 15.54
CA PRO A 163 8.05 12.01 16.82
C PRO A 163 6.99 12.80 17.62
N ALA A 164 5.83 12.21 17.86
CA ALA A 164 4.70 12.77 18.57
C ALA A 164 4.28 11.88 19.75
N PRO A 165 3.77 12.44 20.87
CA PRO A 165 3.53 11.70 22.11
C PRO A 165 2.55 10.53 22.02
N ARG A 166 1.68 10.52 21.03
CA ARG A 166 0.64 9.49 20.84
C ARG A 166 0.72 8.87 19.43
N ALA A 167 1.92 8.90 18.85
CA ALA A 167 2.15 8.29 17.56
C ALA A 167 2.37 6.78 17.72
N LEU A 168 1.74 6.04 16.84
CA LEU A 168 1.82 4.59 16.71
C LEU A 168 2.37 4.27 15.33
N ALA A 169 3.03 3.14 15.20
CA ALA A 169 3.36 2.56 13.91
C ALA A 169 2.77 1.15 13.82
N ALA A 170 2.34 0.78 12.64
CA ALA A 170 1.97 -0.58 12.30
C ALA A 170 2.47 -0.88 10.89
N GLY A 171 2.88 -2.12 10.68
CA GLY A 171 3.40 -2.57 9.40
C GLY A 171 3.75 -4.04 9.47
N VAL A 172 4.15 -4.59 8.36
CA VAL A 172 4.47 -6.02 8.21
C VAL A 172 5.97 -6.28 8.15
N GLY A 173 6.82 -5.28 8.46
CA GLY A 173 8.25 -5.46 8.23
C GLY A 173 8.55 -5.71 6.75
N ALA A 174 8.40 -4.69 5.91
CA ALA A 174 8.65 -4.81 4.47
C ALA A 174 10.08 -5.25 4.15
N ASP A 175 11.02 -4.95 5.05
CA ASP A 175 12.40 -5.43 5.04
C ASP A 175 12.49 -6.96 5.23
N LEU A 176 11.79 -7.53 6.21
CA LEU A 176 11.75 -8.98 6.44
C LEU A 176 11.11 -9.71 5.26
N MET A 177 10.06 -9.16 4.68
CA MET A 177 9.41 -9.70 3.49
C MET A 177 10.36 -9.71 2.27
N ALA A 178 11.05 -8.59 2.02
CA ALA A 178 12.01 -8.47 0.93
C ALA A 178 13.24 -9.37 1.15
N ARG A 179 13.65 -9.53 2.40
CA ARG A 179 14.67 -10.49 2.77
C ARG A 179 14.26 -11.92 2.41
N THR A 180 13.03 -12.33 2.77
CA THR A 180 12.48 -13.66 2.44
C THR A 180 12.45 -13.90 0.92
N ALA A 181 12.01 -12.91 0.13
CA ALA A 181 12.03 -12.99 -1.33
C ALA A 181 13.45 -13.19 -1.89
N THR A 182 14.41 -12.48 -1.32
CA THR A 182 15.82 -12.55 -1.74
C THR A 182 16.46 -13.88 -1.34
N GLU A 183 16.24 -14.35 -0.11
CA GLU A 183 16.73 -15.63 0.40
C GLU A 183 16.18 -16.79 -0.42
N HIS A 184 14.90 -16.78 -0.82
CA HIS A 184 14.34 -17.78 -1.73
C HIS A 184 15.14 -17.92 -3.03
N LEU A 185 15.55 -16.82 -3.64
CA LEU A 185 16.38 -16.86 -4.86
C LEU A 185 17.80 -17.35 -4.58
N LEU A 186 18.38 -16.98 -3.43
CA LEU A 186 19.69 -17.46 -3.02
C LEU A 186 19.68 -18.96 -2.72
N ASP A 187 18.62 -19.48 -2.09
CA ASP A 187 18.43 -20.90 -1.77
C ASP A 187 18.26 -21.76 -3.04
N LEU A 188 17.72 -21.19 -4.12
CA LEU A 188 17.70 -21.80 -5.44
C LEU A 188 19.11 -21.90 -6.08
N GLY A 189 20.12 -21.26 -5.50
CA GLY A 189 21.52 -21.32 -5.94
C GLY A 189 21.96 -20.15 -6.81
N HIS A 190 21.18 -19.08 -6.91
CA HIS A 190 21.60 -17.88 -7.65
C HIS A 190 22.81 -17.21 -6.97
N PRO A 191 23.83 -16.78 -7.75
CA PRO A 191 25.06 -16.20 -7.20
C PRO A 191 24.82 -14.84 -6.53
N THR A 192 23.84 -14.08 -7.02
CA THR A 192 23.34 -12.83 -6.46
C THR A 192 21.93 -12.56 -6.98
N VAL A 193 21.26 -11.53 -6.45
CA VAL A 193 19.93 -11.09 -6.84
C VAL A 193 19.99 -9.62 -7.20
N HIS A 194 19.57 -9.25 -8.41
CA HIS A 194 19.36 -7.84 -8.78
C HIS A 194 18.06 -7.30 -8.18
N HIS A 195 17.99 -6.00 -7.94
CA HIS A 195 16.82 -5.39 -7.36
C HIS A 195 16.25 -4.26 -8.24
N LEU A 196 14.99 -4.40 -8.59
CA LEU A 196 14.18 -3.35 -9.19
C LEU A 196 13.35 -2.70 -8.08
N ALA A 197 13.84 -1.58 -7.56
CA ALA A 197 13.24 -0.86 -6.43
C ALA A 197 12.10 0.06 -6.87
N GLY A 198 11.25 0.44 -5.92
CA GLY A 198 10.35 1.58 -6.08
C GLY A 198 11.06 2.93 -5.83
N PRO A 199 10.34 4.06 -5.93
CA PRO A 199 10.91 5.39 -5.73
C PRO A 199 11.48 5.57 -4.32
N ARG A 200 12.70 6.07 -4.21
CA ARG A 200 13.48 6.16 -2.97
C ARG A 200 12.84 7.00 -1.86
N ARG A 201 11.93 7.88 -2.20
CA ARG A 201 11.22 8.70 -1.21
C ARG A 201 10.11 7.92 -0.48
N TRP A 202 9.70 6.74 -0.95
CA TRP A 202 8.76 5.89 -0.26
C TRP A 202 9.48 5.06 0.82
N TYR A 203 8.98 5.10 2.06
CA TYR A 203 9.53 4.28 3.15
C TYR A 203 9.49 2.80 2.79
N SER A 204 8.37 2.32 2.23
CA SER A 204 8.22 0.93 1.79
C SER A 204 9.26 0.49 0.73
N ALA A 205 9.68 1.40 -0.17
CA ALA A 205 10.72 1.11 -1.15
C ALA A 205 12.11 1.00 -0.49
N ARG A 206 12.39 1.86 0.49
CA ARG A 206 13.65 1.81 1.25
C ARG A 206 13.75 0.54 2.08
N ASP A 207 12.68 0.17 2.79
CA ASP A 207 12.64 -1.04 3.61
C ASP A 207 12.85 -2.29 2.76
N ARG A 208 12.16 -2.39 1.60
CA ARG A 208 12.37 -3.51 0.65
C ARG A 208 13.80 -3.55 0.13
N THR A 209 14.38 -2.40 -0.18
CA THR A 209 15.78 -2.30 -0.63
C THR A 209 16.75 -2.74 0.48
N GLU A 210 16.50 -2.35 1.73
CA GLU A 210 17.34 -2.75 2.86
C GLU A 210 17.22 -4.24 3.17
N GLY A 211 16.01 -4.82 3.13
CA GLY A 211 15.78 -6.25 3.27
C GLY A 211 16.53 -7.07 2.23
N TRP A 212 16.45 -6.67 0.96
CA TRP A 212 17.23 -7.27 -0.13
C TRP A 212 18.73 -7.15 0.11
N ARG A 213 19.22 -5.97 0.44
CA ARG A 213 20.65 -5.70 0.68
C ARG A 213 21.17 -6.52 1.85
N SER A 214 20.46 -6.54 2.97
CA SER A 214 20.85 -7.26 4.17
C SER A 214 20.91 -8.78 3.93
N ALA A 215 19.97 -9.33 3.14
CA ALA A 215 19.99 -10.73 2.75
C ALA A 215 21.26 -11.09 1.95
N LEU A 216 21.64 -10.27 0.97
CA LEU A 216 22.86 -10.50 0.18
C LEU A 216 24.12 -10.44 1.05
N ILE A 217 24.23 -9.43 1.90
CA ILE A 217 25.38 -9.24 2.81
C ILE A 217 25.50 -10.43 3.76
N ALA A 218 24.37 -10.82 4.40
CA ALA A 218 24.34 -11.94 5.34
C ALA A 218 24.79 -13.27 4.71
N ASN A 219 24.54 -13.43 3.40
CA ASN A 219 24.94 -14.62 2.62
C ASN A 219 26.28 -14.44 1.89
N GLY A 220 27.05 -13.38 2.17
CA GLY A 220 28.36 -13.11 1.55
C GLY A 220 28.28 -12.92 0.03
N ARG A 221 27.16 -12.40 -0.48
CA ARG A 221 26.94 -12.19 -1.92
C ARG A 221 27.25 -10.75 -2.32
N ALA A 222 27.65 -10.58 -3.59
CA ALA A 222 27.80 -9.24 -4.15
C ALA A 222 26.45 -8.52 -4.16
N VAL A 223 26.47 -7.22 -3.87
CA VAL A 223 25.29 -6.34 -3.92
C VAL A 223 25.33 -5.57 -5.24
N PRO A 224 24.49 -5.92 -6.23
CA PRO A 224 24.41 -5.19 -7.50
C PRO A 224 23.88 -3.75 -7.32
N PRO A 225 24.11 -2.86 -8.29
CA PRO A 225 23.43 -1.57 -8.33
C PRO A 225 21.92 -1.75 -8.35
N VAL A 226 21.21 -0.88 -7.60
CA VAL A 226 19.75 -0.83 -7.59
C VAL A 226 19.26 -0.10 -8.82
N VAL A 227 18.27 -0.65 -9.50
CA VAL A 227 17.52 0.05 -10.57
C VAL A 227 16.23 0.56 -9.97
N GLU A 228 15.96 1.86 -10.12
CA GLU A 228 14.78 2.51 -9.56
C GLU A 228 13.65 2.55 -10.60
N GLY A 229 12.46 2.10 -10.22
CA GLY A 229 11.21 2.25 -10.96
C GLY A 229 10.25 3.22 -10.26
N ASP A 230 9.04 3.34 -10.79
CA ASP A 230 7.99 4.24 -10.32
C ASP A 230 6.70 3.51 -9.90
N TRP A 231 6.83 2.23 -9.56
CA TRP A 231 5.76 1.28 -9.27
C TRP A 231 4.97 0.79 -10.47
N SER A 232 5.09 1.41 -11.65
CA SER A 232 4.33 1.02 -12.83
C SER A 232 4.95 -0.15 -13.60
N ALA A 233 4.12 -0.90 -14.32
CA ALA A 233 4.60 -1.92 -15.25
C ALA A 233 5.46 -1.31 -16.37
N ALA A 234 5.24 -0.05 -16.73
CA ALA A 234 6.03 0.66 -17.73
C ALA A 234 7.48 0.86 -17.28
N SER A 235 7.69 1.27 -16.02
CA SER A 235 9.05 1.40 -15.46
C SER A 235 9.73 0.05 -15.32
N GLY A 236 8.96 -0.99 -14.93
CA GLY A 236 9.44 -2.37 -14.91
C GLY A 236 9.91 -2.85 -16.28
N HIS A 237 9.17 -2.54 -17.32
CA HIS A 237 9.54 -2.86 -18.69
C HIS A 237 10.81 -2.10 -19.14
N ALA A 238 10.92 -0.82 -18.81
CA ALA A 238 12.12 -0.02 -19.13
C ALA A 238 13.37 -0.61 -18.46
N ALA A 239 13.28 -0.93 -17.14
CA ALA A 239 14.34 -1.58 -16.39
C ALA A 239 14.71 -2.97 -16.97
N GLY A 240 13.73 -3.74 -17.41
CA GLY A 240 13.95 -5.04 -18.02
C GLY A 240 14.73 -4.95 -19.34
N ARG A 241 14.47 -3.93 -20.15
CA ARG A 241 15.25 -3.67 -21.37
C ARG A 241 16.70 -3.28 -21.08
N GLU A 242 16.91 -2.50 -20.04
CA GLU A 242 18.26 -2.11 -19.59
C GLU A 242 19.03 -3.33 -19.07
N LEU A 243 18.42 -4.09 -18.16
CA LEU A 243 19.08 -5.21 -17.51
C LEU A 243 19.20 -6.48 -18.38
N ALA A 244 18.42 -6.62 -19.46
CA ALA A 244 18.53 -7.77 -20.39
C ALA A 244 19.92 -7.90 -21.02
N GLY A 245 20.70 -6.81 -21.10
CA GLY A 245 22.08 -6.81 -21.56
C GLY A 245 23.12 -7.24 -20.52
N VAL A 246 22.75 -7.38 -19.26
CA VAL A 246 23.64 -7.77 -18.15
C VAL A 246 23.83 -9.27 -18.18
N GLY A 247 25.01 -9.70 -18.65
CA GLY A 247 25.27 -11.08 -19.07
C GLY A 247 25.34 -12.12 -17.95
N ASP A 248 25.34 -11.73 -16.69
CA ASP A 248 25.40 -12.59 -15.51
C ASP A 248 24.18 -12.47 -14.58
N MET A 249 23.17 -11.67 -14.99
CA MET A 249 21.92 -11.58 -14.28
C MET A 249 21.10 -12.87 -14.43
N THR A 250 20.88 -13.59 -13.35
CA THR A 250 20.05 -14.80 -13.32
C THR A 250 18.85 -14.72 -12.39
N ALA A 251 18.79 -13.71 -11.51
CA ALA A 251 17.70 -13.51 -10.57
C ALA A 251 17.42 -12.04 -10.32
N VAL A 252 16.14 -11.70 -10.22
CA VAL A 252 15.65 -10.35 -9.93
C VAL A 252 14.54 -10.39 -8.88
N PHE A 253 14.66 -9.54 -7.87
CA PHE A 253 13.59 -9.17 -6.98
C PHE A 253 13.03 -7.81 -7.39
N ALA A 254 11.78 -7.77 -7.84
CA ALA A 254 11.04 -6.55 -8.15
C ALA A 254 10.21 -6.12 -6.94
N ALA A 255 10.28 -4.85 -6.59
CA ALA A 255 9.66 -4.31 -5.39
C ALA A 255 8.11 -4.31 -5.42
N ASN A 256 7.47 -4.52 -6.57
CA ASN A 256 6.05 -4.88 -6.67
C ASN A 256 5.76 -5.75 -7.89
N ASP A 257 4.57 -6.32 -7.95
CA ASP A 257 4.16 -7.24 -9.01
C ASP A 257 3.95 -6.53 -10.36
N ASP A 258 3.46 -5.29 -10.36
CA ASP A 258 3.28 -4.53 -11.61
C ASP A 258 4.62 -4.35 -12.33
N MET A 259 5.66 -3.89 -11.60
CA MET A 259 7.00 -3.79 -12.17
C MET A 259 7.56 -5.16 -12.59
N ALA A 260 7.31 -6.22 -11.79
CA ALA A 260 7.72 -7.59 -12.14
C ALA A 260 7.11 -8.05 -13.46
N ILE A 261 5.81 -7.78 -13.69
CA ILE A 261 5.09 -8.10 -14.93
C ILE A 261 5.71 -7.35 -16.12
N GLY A 262 5.93 -6.06 -15.97
CA GLY A 262 6.59 -5.25 -16.99
C GLY A 262 8.01 -5.75 -17.31
N PHE A 263 8.77 -6.10 -16.27
CA PHE A 263 10.11 -6.65 -16.39
C PHE A 263 10.13 -7.99 -17.15
N ILE A 264 9.25 -8.93 -16.80
CA ILE A 264 9.10 -10.22 -17.48
C ILE A 264 8.78 -10.01 -18.98
N ARG A 265 7.92 -9.06 -19.29
CA ARG A 265 7.59 -8.71 -20.68
C ARG A 265 8.83 -8.26 -21.45
N ALA A 266 9.64 -7.37 -20.90
CA ALA A 266 10.87 -6.89 -21.53
C ALA A 266 11.92 -8.01 -21.74
N LEU A 267 12.06 -8.91 -20.76
CA LEU A 267 12.93 -10.08 -20.90
C LEU A 267 12.48 -10.97 -22.08
N THR A 268 11.19 -11.25 -22.18
CA THR A 268 10.61 -12.04 -23.27
C THR A 268 10.86 -11.41 -24.64
N GLU A 269 10.68 -10.10 -24.77
CA GLU A 269 10.98 -9.34 -25.98
C GLU A 269 12.47 -9.35 -26.34
N SER A 270 13.33 -9.48 -25.34
CA SER A 270 14.78 -9.60 -25.49
C SER A 270 15.27 -11.05 -25.74
N GLY A 271 14.31 -12.01 -25.85
CA GLY A 271 14.61 -13.42 -26.08
C GLY A 271 15.08 -14.19 -24.85
N LEU A 272 14.92 -13.61 -23.64
CA LEU A 272 15.21 -14.28 -22.38
C LEU A 272 13.95 -14.95 -21.81
N ARG A 273 14.10 -16.16 -21.28
CA ARG A 273 12.99 -16.94 -20.74
C ARG A 273 12.95 -16.85 -19.22
N VAL A 274 11.77 -16.65 -18.69
CA VAL A 274 11.52 -16.73 -17.26
C VAL A 274 10.79 -18.04 -16.97
N PRO A 275 11.27 -18.88 -16.07
CA PRO A 275 12.44 -18.72 -15.18
C PRO A 275 13.76 -19.26 -15.74
N GLN A 276 13.81 -19.88 -16.94
CA GLN A 276 14.92 -20.69 -17.41
C GLN A 276 16.24 -19.91 -17.56
N ASP A 277 16.18 -18.66 -17.93
CA ASP A 277 17.34 -17.78 -18.11
C ASP A 277 17.45 -16.79 -16.94
N VAL A 278 16.31 -16.28 -16.44
CA VAL A 278 16.23 -15.33 -15.31
C VAL A 278 15.04 -15.67 -14.43
N SER A 279 15.25 -15.85 -13.14
CA SER A 279 14.20 -15.98 -12.12
C SER A 279 13.73 -14.59 -11.69
N VAL A 280 12.41 -14.44 -11.51
CA VAL A 280 11.78 -13.18 -11.08
C VAL A 280 10.87 -13.43 -9.91
N VAL A 281 11.04 -12.65 -8.82
CA VAL A 281 10.14 -12.59 -7.67
C VAL A 281 9.53 -11.20 -7.61
N GLY A 282 8.22 -11.13 -7.44
CA GLY A 282 7.46 -9.90 -7.21
C GLY A 282 7.15 -9.64 -5.73
N PHE A 283 6.23 -8.72 -5.51
CA PHE A 283 5.78 -8.32 -4.18
C PHE A 283 4.35 -7.76 -4.28
N ASP A 284 3.45 -8.10 -3.39
CA ASP A 284 2.04 -7.74 -3.18
C ASP A 284 1.07 -8.91 -3.36
N ASP A 285 1.35 -9.89 -4.21
CA ASP A 285 0.45 -10.98 -4.65
C ASP A 285 -0.87 -10.42 -5.24
N ILE A 286 -0.73 -9.52 -6.22
CA ILE A 286 -1.90 -8.99 -6.91
C ILE A 286 -2.68 -10.11 -7.62
N PRO A 287 -4.02 -10.01 -7.77
CA PRO A 287 -4.83 -11.09 -8.33
C PRO A 287 -4.35 -11.60 -9.70
N VAL A 288 -3.80 -10.73 -10.54
CA VAL A 288 -3.31 -11.11 -11.87
C VAL A 288 -1.98 -11.87 -11.84
N ALA A 289 -1.22 -11.81 -10.73
CA ALA A 289 0.07 -12.48 -10.59
C ALA A 289 0.00 -14.01 -10.83
N ALA A 290 -1.14 -14.62 -10.47
CA ALA A 290 -1.38 -16.05 -10.71
C ALA A 290 -1.67 -16.41 -12.17
N TYR A 291 -1.99 -15.43 -13.01
CA TYR A 291 -2.50 -15.64 -14.39
C TYR A 291 -1.60 -15.08 -15.48
N VAL A 292 -0.48 -14.45 -15.11
CA VAL A 292 0.56 -14.05 -16.08
C VAL A 292 1.38 -15.26 -16.54
N SER A 293 2.17 -15.10 -17.59
CA SER A 293 3.01 -16.19 -18.10
C SER A 293 4.50 -15.81 -18.02
N PRO A 294 5.28 -16.56 -17.19
CA PRO A 294 4.84 -17.60 -16.24
C PRO A 294 4.07 -17.00 -15.04
N PRO A 295 3.26 -17.80 -14.31
CA PRO A 295 2.67 -17.38 -13.04
C PRO A 295 3.74 -16.87 -12.06
N LEU A 296 3.53 -15.67 -11.49
CA LEU A 296 4.55 -14.94 -10.74
C LEU A 296 4.67 -15.44 -9.29
N THR A 297 5.88 -15.84 -8.90
CA THR A 297 6.28 -16.01 -7.50
C THR A 297 6.37 -14.63 -6.86
N THR A 298 5.72 -14.44 -5.70
CA THR A 298 5.59 -13.12 -5.08
C THR A 298 5.38 -13.22 -3.58
N VAL A 299 5.67 -12.15 -2.85
CA VAL A 299 5.39 -12.04 -1.42
C VAL A 299 3.98 -11.47 -1.24
N ARG A 300 3.14 -12.19 -0.48
CA ARG A 300 1.79 -11.71 -0.14
C ARG A 300 1.83 -10.80 1.06
N GLN A 301 1.26 -9.61 0.94
CA GLN A 301 1.07 -8.70 2.05
C GLN A 301 -0.28 -8.97 2.75
N PRO A 302 -0.31 -9.15 4.08
CA PRO A 302 -1.54 -9.41 4.82
C PRO A 302 -2.27 -8.11 5.18
N PHE A 303 -2.68 -7.32 4.18
CA PHE A 303 -3.26 -5.98 4.35
C PHE A 303 -4.44 -5.95 5.33
N ASP A 304 -5.34 -6.95 5.30
CA ASP A 304 -6.49 -7.01 6.20
C ASP A 304 -6.06 -7.19 7.66
N VAL A 305 -5.08 -8.06 7.92
CA VAL A 305 -4.58 -8.32 9.28
C VAL A 305 -3.89 -7.06 9.82
N VAL A 306 -3.06 -6.42 9.00
CA VAL A 306 -2.38 -5.17 9.36
C VAL A 306 -3.38 -4.06 9.66
N ALA A 307 -4.39 -3.88 8.81
CA ALA A 307 -5.40 -2.86 8.99
C ALA A 307 -6.25 -3.09 10.25
N GLN A 308 -6.65 -4.33 10.53
CA GLN A 308 -7.40 -4.69 11.74
C GLN A 308 -6.61 -4.39 13.01
N GLU A 309 -5.35 -4.81 13.06
CA GLU A 309 -4.48 -4.56 14.20
C GLU A 309 -4.21 -3.07 14.39
N ALA A 310 -3.96 -2.36 13.30
CA ALA A 310 -3.73 -0.92 13.29
C ALA A 310 -4.93 -0.16 13.87
N VAL A 311 -6.13 -0.42 13.35
CA VAL A 311 -7.38 0.23 13.82
C VAL A 311 -7.66 -0.12 15.27
N LYS A 312 -7.50 -1.39 15.68
CA LYS A 312 -7.67 -1.82 17.08
C LYS A 312 -6.74 -1.05 18.02
N ARG A 313 -5.47 -0.88 17.67
CA ARG A 313 -4.48 -0.12 18.46
C ARG A 313 -4.83 1.36 18.52
N LEU A 314 -5.23 1.95 17.40
CA LEU A 314 -5.63 3.36 17.35
C LEU A 314 -6.88 3.61 18.21
N VAL A 315 -7.92 2.81 18.06
CA VAL A 315 -9.17 2.93 18.86
C VAL A 315 -8.88 2.75 20.35
N HIS A 316 -8.04 1.76 20.72
CA HIS A 316 -7.62 1.60 22.12
C HIS A 316 -6.96 2.87 22.65
N THR A 317 -6.05 3.47 21.88
CA THR A 317 -5.34 4.70 22.30
C THR A 317 -6.28 5.92 22.37
N ILE A 318 -7.28 6.01 21.49
CA ILE A 318 -8.32 7.04 21.54
C ILE A 318 -9.17 6.88 22.81
N GLU A 319 -9.65 5.67 23.08
CA GLU A 319 -10.59 5.40 24.15
C GLU A 319 -9.93 5.39 25.54
N ASN A 320 -8.64 5.02 25.60
CA ASN A 320 -7.87 4.88 26.83
C ASN A 320 -6.62 5.80 26.84
N PRO A 321 -6.79 7.14 26.90
CA PRO A 321 -5.68 8.09 26.70
C PRO A 321 -4.58 8.04 27.77
N ARG A 322 -4.79 7.29 28.87
CA ARG A 322 -3.81 7.12 29.97
C ARG A 322 -3.26 5.70 30.04
N ALA A 323 -3.76 4.78 29.23
CA ALA A 323 -3.25 3.41 29.19
C ALA A 323 -2.06 3.31 28.24
N ASP A 324 -1.19 2.32 28.46
CA ASP A 324 -0.14 1.99 27.54
C ASP A 324 -0.72 1.52 26.19
N PRO A 325 -0.06 1.84 25.07
CA PRO A 325 -0.45 1.34 23.76
C PRO A 325 -0.43 -0.19 23.73
N LEU A 326 -1.36 -0.80 22.98
CA LEU A 326 -1.31 -2.23 22.72
C LEU A 326 -0.03 -2.59 21.95
N PRO A 327 0.60 -3.75 22.27
CA PRO A 327 1.78 -4.19 21.54
C PRO A 327 1.50 -4.35 20.04
N ALA A 328 2.50 -4.12 19.21
CA ALA A 328 2.42 -4.44 17.79
C ALA A 328 2.49 -5.95 17.59
N SER A 329 1.75 -6.50 16.64
CA SER A 329 1.91 -7.87 16.17
C SER A 329 2.56 -7.86 14.80
N GLU A 330 3.46 -8.81 14.55
CA GLU A 330 4.08 -9.01 13.25
C GLU A 330 3.46 -10.27 12.64
N PRO A 331 2.62 -10.14 11.59
CA PRO A 331 2.08 -11.30 10.90
C PRO A 331 3.20 -12.06 10.18
N PRO A 332 3.05 -13.39 10.01
CA PRO A 332 4.04 -14.20 9.30
C PRO A 332 4.17 -13.75 7.85
N VAL A 333 5.40 -13.83 7.31
CA VAL A 333 5.67 -13.57 5.90
C VAL A 333 5.16 -14.75 5.07
N ASP A 334 4.39 -14.49 4.03
CA ASP A 334 3.82 -15.48 3.10
C ASP A 334 4.44 -15.30 1.70
N LEU A 335 5.40 -16.17 1.36
CA LEU A 335 5.96 -16.25 0.01
C LEU A 335 5.16 -17.25 -0.83
N VAL A 336 4.44 -16.76 -1.81
CA VAL A 336 3.64 -17.55 -2.74
C VAL A 336 4.50 -18.00 -3.91
N VAL A 337 5.05 -19.21 -3.83
CA VAL A 337 5.89 -19.77 -4.87
C VAL A 337 5.04 -20.25 -6.04
N ARG A 338 5.37 -19.78 -7.27
CA ARG A 338 4.73 -20.17 -8.51
C ARG A 338 5.78 -20.61 -9.56
N ALA A 339 5.65 -20.20 -10.81
CA ALA A 339 6.47 -20.70 -11.91
C ALA A 339 7.52 -19.72 -12.45
N SER A 340 7.68 -18.55 -11.83
CA SER A 340 8.65 -17.53 -12.30
C SER A 340 10.03 -17.67 -11.69
N THR A 341 10.27 -18.69 -10.86
CA THR A 341 11.58 -18.96 -10.23
C THR A 341 12.00 -20.40 -10.45
N ALA A 342 13.29 -20.61 -10.68
CA ALA A 342 13.96 -21.92 -10.82
C ALA A 342 15.45 -21.78 -10.47
N PRO A 343 16.19 -22.87 -10.29
CA PRO A 343 17.65 -22.80 -10.17
C PRO A 343 18.29 -22.09 -11.36
N PRO A 344 19.43 -21.38 -11.16
CA PRO A 344 20.11 -20.67 -12.23
C PRO A 344 20.51 -21.63 -13.37
N PRO A 345 20.56 -21.13 -14.62
CA PRO A 345 21.00 -21.94 -15.73
C PRO A 345 22.42 -22.43 -15.51
N ALA A 346 22.72 -23.71 -15.90
CA ALA A 346 24.05 -24.23 -15.85
C ALA A 346 25.01 -23.33 -16.67
N ARG A 347 26.06 -22.81 -16.02
CA ARG A 347 27.04 -21.99 -16.72
C ARG A 347 27.74 -22.84 -17.81
N THR A 348 27.24 -22.74 -19.02
CA THR A 348 28.04 -23.15 -20.17
C THR A 348 29.15 -22.11 -20.32
N PRO A 349 30.44 -22.47 -20.31
CA PRO A 349 31.50 -21.50 -20.60
C PRO A 349 31.19 -20.89 -21.97
N ARG A 350 30.87 -19.61 -22.03
CA ARG A 350 30.78 -18.91 -23.32
C ARG A 350 32.09 -19.03 -23.99
N GLY A 351 32.18 -19.96 -24.97
CA GLY A 351 33.35 -20.12 -25.80
C GLY A 351 33.76 -18.78 -26.37
N ARG A 352 35.01 -18.37 -26.12
CA ARG A 352 35.59 -17.22 -26.82
C ARG A 352 35.21 -17.36 -28.28
N ARG A 353 34.39 -16.44 -28.80
CA ARG A 353 34.24 -16.29 -30.25
C ARG A 353 35.64 -16.12 -30.79
N ARG A 354 36.21 -17.19 -31.33
CA ARG A 354 37.43 -17.12 -32.12
C ARG A 354 37.11 -16.19 -33.28
N GLY A 355 37.74 -15.04 -33.28
CA GLY A 355 37.76 -14.16 -34.43
C GLY A 355 38.13 -14.97 -35.65
N THR A 356 37.22 -15.08 -36.59
CA THR A 356 37.51 -15.70 -37.90
C THR A 356 38.57 -14.85 -38.55
N GLY A 357 39.75 -15.46 -38.67
CA GLY A 357 40.93 -14.86 -39.24
C GLY A 357 40.66 -14.25 -40.60
N SER A 358 41.23 -13.09 -40.77
CA SER A 358 41.45 -12.43 -42.04
C SER A 358 42.11 -13.38 -43.05
N ARG A 359 41.45 -13.67 -44.14
CA ARG A 359 42.07 -14.26 -45.35
C ARG A 359 43.01 -13.22 -45.97
N PRO A 360 44.21 -13.61 -46.37
CA PRO A 360 45.08 -12.66 -47.11
C PRO A 360 44.56 -12.47 -48.53
N SER A 361 44.45 -11.19 -48.92
CA SER A 361 44.16 -10.71 -50.28
C SER A 361 45.33 -11.07 -51.22
N ALA A 362 45.04 -11.90 -52.22
CA ALA A 362 45.95 -12.10 -53.33
C ALA A 362 45.83 -10.93 -54.34
N ALA A 363 46.90 -10.25 -54.52
CA ALA A 363 47.09 -9.24 -55.58
C ALA A 363 46.95 -9.88 -56.98
N ARG A 364 46.21 -9.27 -57.88
CA ARG A 364 46.38 -9.41 -59.33
C ARG A 364 46.36 -8.01 -60.01
N HIS A 365 47.46 -7.80 -60.78
CA HIS A 365 47.78 -6.65 -61.61
C HIS A 365 46.87 -6.47 -62.81
N GLY A 366 46.59 -5.22 -63.15
CA GLY A 366 46.59 -4.45 -64.34
C GLY A 366 45.51 -4.68 -65.44
N PRO A 367 45.37 -3.81 -66.43
CA PRO A 367 45.98 -2.51 -66.62
C PRO A 367 44.96 -1.37 -66.94
N ALA A 368 45.49 -0.18 -67.04
CA ALA A 368 44.84 1.09 -67.37
C ALA A 368 44.23 1.15 -68.77
N LEU A 369 43.18 1.90 -68.97
CA LEU A 369 42.91 2.67 -70.16
C LEU A 369 42.15 3.96 -69.84
N GLU A 370 42.68 5.03 -70.49
CA GLU A 370 42.36 6.45 -70.47
C GLU A 370 40.94 6.76 -71.02
N GLY A 371 40.44 7.94 -70.70
CA GLY A 371 39.42 8.61 -71.46
C GLY A 371 38.49 9.53 -70.65
N GLY A 372 38.84 10.80 -70.42
CA GLY A 372 37.86 11.87 -70.12
C GLY A 372 37.23 12.39 -71.41
N PRO A 373 36.58 13.57 -71.44
CA PRO A 373 35.96 14.38 -70.40
C PRO A 373 34.52 14.90 -70.79
N SER A 374 34.04 15.88 -70.01
CA SER A 374 33.02 16.90 -70.37
C SER A 374 31.56 16.56 -70.08
N ALA A 375 30.91 17.30 -69.17
CA ALA A 375 30.29 18.64 -69.12
C ALA A 375 28.75 18.63 -69.36
N HIS A 376 28.08 19.51 -68.62
CA HIS A 376 26.70 20.05 -68.73
C HIS A 376 25.58 19.09 -68.31
N ASP A 377 24.66 19.43 -67.41
CA ASP A 377 24.02 20.70 -66.92
C ASP A 377 23.64 20.54 -65.44
#